data_0d054c95b3890a78e91663600fdace75
#
_entry.id   0d054c95b3890a78e91663600fdace75
#
_cell.length_a   1.000
_cell.length_b   1.000
_cell.length_c   1.000
_cell.angle_alpha   90.00
_cell.angle_beta   90.00
_cell.angle_gamma   90.00
#
_symmetry.space_group_name_H-M   'P 1'
#
loop_
_entity.id
_entity.type
_entity.pdbx_description
1 polymer ?
#
loop_
_entity_poly.entity_id
_entity_poly.type
_entity_poly.pdbx_seq_one_letter_code
_entity_poly.pdbx_strand_id
1 'polypeptide(L)'
;LALLSVLFVVPTSQVTAANMRSFIEAVRRKAPFVYVGSVRQVSLLTRTKFDIKARAIVDVLSVMRSPGTNPHEATIDYSSYDDKTPMLAGGPQYQLRPGVKVVAFANSFASTIPPGYLLQGSREELLQRVEALRDTLRQMSADQLKVHEITEEDRRIQLALYEKLCAYLRTPK
;
A
#
# COMPACT_ATOMS: atom_id res chain seq x y z
N LEU A 1 49.36 -21.21 15.77
CA LEU A 1 47.97 -20.83 16.13
C LEU A 1 47.47 -19.89 15.05
N ALA A 2 46.56 -20.40 14.19
CA ALA A 2 45.91 -19.60 13.14
C ALA A 2 44.54 -19.17 13.65
N LEU A 3 44.31 -17.86 13.76
CA LEU A 3 43.00 -17.29 14.04
C LEU A 3 42.15 -17.31 12.74
N LEU A 4 41.12 -18.13 12.73
CA LEU A 4 40.09 -18.10 11.68
C LEU A 4 39.11 -16.94 11.99
N SER A 5 39.23 -15.83 11.25
CA SER A 5 38.25 -14.76 11.27
C SER A 5 37.05 -15.18 10.42
N VAL A 6 35.92 -15.53 11.04
CA VAL A 6 34.66 -15.76 10.35
C VAL A 6 34.03 -14.40 10.04
N LEU A 7 34.14 -13.95 8.79
CA LEU A 7 33.39 -12.81 8.28
C LEU A 7 31.92 -13.20 8.13
N PHE A 8 31.06 -12.69 9.00
CA PHE A 8 29.62 -12.72 8.81
C PHE A 8 29.24 -11.75 7.69
N VAL A 9 29.06 -12.26 6.48
CA VAL A 9 28.46 -11.50 5.38
C VAL A 9 26.95 -11.48 5.61
N VAL A 10 26.43 -10.39 6.19
CA VAL A 10 24.99 -10.14 6.26
C VAL A 10 24.52 -9.84 4.83
N PRO A 11 23.56 -10.59 4.27
CA PRO A 11 23.14 -10.37 2.90
C PRO A 11 22.44 -9.00 2.77
N THR A 12 23.03 -8.11 1.99
CA THR A 12 22.56 -6.74 1.72
C THR A 12 21.11 -6.65 1.22
N SER A 13 20.57 -7.74 0.65
CA SER A 13 19.17 -7.84 0.19
C SER A 13 18.13 -7.84 1.31
N GLN A 14 18.47 -8.32 2.51
CA GLN A 14 17.55 -8.30 3.66
C GLN A 14 17.39 -6.92 4.28
N VAL A 15 18.44 -6.14 4.29
CA VAL A 15 18.44 -4.75 4.83
C VAL A 15 17.56 -3.84 3.94
N THR A 16 17.68 -3.97 2.63
CA THR A 16 16.87 -3.18 1.68
C THR A 16 15.37 -3.51 1.74
N ALA A 17 15.00 -4.79 1.89
CA ALA A 17 13.60 -5.20 2.01
C ALA A 17 12.95 -4.72 3.33
N ALA A 18 13.69 -4.76 4.44
CA ALA A 18 13.21 -4.25 5.73
C ALA A 18 13.01 -2.72 5.69
N ASN A 19 13.95 -1.98 5.10
CA ASN A 19 13.85 -0.53 4.94
C ASN A 19 12.67 -0.13 4.04
N MET A 20 12.45 -0.86 2.94
CA MET A 20 11.31 -0.62 2.05
C MET A 20 9.98 -0.85 2.76
N ARG A 21 9.86 -1.92 3.56
CA ARG A 21 8.64 -2.20 4.34
C ARG A 21 8.35 -1.10 5.36
N SER A 22 9.35 -0.67 6.12
CA SER A 22 9.22 0.43 7.08
C SER A 22 8.80 1.74 6.41
N PHE A 23 9.37 2.05 5.24
CA PHE A 23 9.00 3.21 4.45
C PHE A 23 7.53 3.16 4.01
N ILE A 24 7.08 2.02 3.47
CA ILE A 24 5.69 1.84 3.03
C ILE A 24 4.72 2.01 4.21
N GLU A 25 5.02 1.43 5.38
CA GLU A 25 4.19 1.57 6.57
C GLU A 25 4.13 3.02 7.06
N ALA A 26 5.26 3.74 7.05
CA ALA A 26 5.29 5.15 7.42
C ALA A 26 4.40 6.00 6.49
N VAL A 27 4.42 5.72 5.19
CA VAL A 27 3.58 6.46 4.23
C VAL A 27 2.10 6.15 4.38
N ARG A 28 1.73 4.88 4.56
CA ARG A 28 0.33 4.50 4.82
C ARG A 28 -0.21 5.20 6.08
N ARG A 29 0.60 5.27 7.13
CA ARG A 29 0.25 5.93 8.38
C ARG A 29 -0.01 7.42 8.20
N LYS A 30 0.85 8.09 7.42
CA LYS A 30 0.79 9.54 7.17
C LYS A 30 -0.16 9.95 6.04
N ALA A 31 -0.72 9.02 5.28
CA ALA A 31 -1.60 9.33 4.16
C ALA A 31 -2.83 10.14 4.61
N PRO A 32 -3.03 11.36 4.11
CA PRO A 32 -4.18 12.20 4.48
C PRO A 32 -5.49 11.66 3.94
N PHE A 33 -5.45 10.93 2.83
CA PHE A 33 -6.63 10.35 2.19
C PHE A 33 -6.54 8.83 2.21
N VAL A 34 -7.56 8.16 2.75
CA VAL A 34 -7.71 6.71 2.69
C VAL A 34 -9.13 6.39 2.25
N TYR A 35 -9.26 5.63 1.17
CA TYR A 35 -10.57 5.27 0.64
C TYR A 35 -10.58 3.85 0.06
N VAL A 36 -11.78 3.28 -0.01
CA VAL A 36 -12.07 2.06 -0.76
C VAL A 36 -12.75 2.46 -2.06
N GLY A 37 -12.32 1.89 -3.16
CA GLY A 37 -12.91 2.16 -4.47
C GLY A 37 -13.00 0.93 -5.35
N SER A 38 -13.67 1.10 -6.49
CA SER A 38 -13.73 0.12 -7.58
C SER A 38 -13.18 0.75 -8.85
N VAL A 39 -12.24 0.09 -9.48
CA VAL A 39 -11.69 0.55 -10.75
C VAL A 39 -12.79 0.51 -11.81
N ARG A 40 -13.10 1.68 -12.38
CA ARG A 40 -14.09 1.81 -13.48
C ARG A 40 -13.44 1.70 -14.85
N GLN A 41 -12.29 2.36 -15.02
CA GLN A 41 -11.60 2.43 -16.30
C GLN A 41 -10.08 2.45 -16.07
N VAL A 42 -9.35 1.87 -17.02
CA VAL A 42 -7.88 1.96 -17.08
C VAL A 42 -7.48 2.43 -18.46
N SER A 43 -6.54 3.36 -18.53
CA SER A 43 -5.93 3.86 -19.76
C SER A 43 -4.42 3.80 -19.67
N LEU A 44 -3.79 3.44 -20.79
CA LEU A 44 -2.34 3.50 -20.94
C LEU A 44 -1.92 4.98 -21.12
N LEU A 45 -0.97 5.45 -20.35
CA LEU A 45 -0.37 6.78 -20.51
C LEU A 45 0.90 6.73 -21.36
N THR A 46 1.83 5.86 -20.96
CA THR A 46 3.09 5.66 -21.71
C THR A 46 3.54 4.21 -21.58
N ARG A 47 4.28 3.74 -22.60
CA ARG A 47 4.94 2.45 -22.59
C ARG A 47 6.35 2.60 -23.16
N THR A 48 7.31 2.11 -22.41
CA THR A 48 8.70 1.95 -22.84
C THR A 48 9.11 0.48 -22.73
N LYS A 49 10.35 0.17 -23.09
CA LYS A 49 10.91 -1.18 -22.89
C LYS A 49 10.96 -1.59 -21.40
N PHE A 50 11.05 -0.61 -20.48
CA PHE A 50 11.32 -0.87 -19.08
C PHE A 50 10.21 -0.40 -18.12
N ASP A 51 9.22 0.35 -18.62
CA ASP A 51 8.19 0.94 -17.76
C ASP A 51 6.86 1.10 -18.51
N ILE A 52 5.79 0.85 -17.81
CA ILE A 52 4.42 1.09 -18.25
C ILE A 52 3.81 2.06 -17.24
N LYS A 53 3.35 3.22 -17.71
CA LYS A 53 2.53 4.15 -16.92
C LYS A 53 1.08 4.03 -17.36
N ALA A 54 0.20 3.88 -16.39
CA ALA A 54 -1.23 3.77 -16.61
C ALA A 54 -2.00 4.68 -15.66
N ARG A 55 -3.21 5.01 -16.04
CA ARG A 55 -4.18 5.78 -15.25
C ARG A 55 -5.41 4.93 -15.01
N ALA A 56 -5.85 4.85 -13.77
CA ALA A 56 -7.13 4.29 -13.40
C ALA A 56 -8.09 5.39 -12.94
N ILE A 57 -9.33 5.31 -13.40
CA ILE A 57 -10.46 6.05 -12.84
C ILE A 57 -11.16 5.10 -11.88
N VAL A 58 -11.34 5.56 -10.65
CA VAL A 58 -11.86 4.76 -9.54
C VAL A 58 -13.13 5.41 -8.99
N ASP A 59 -14.21 4.64 -8.96
CA ASP A 59 -15.42 5.02 -8.23
C ASP A 59 -15.15 4.87 -6.74
N VAL A 60 -15.25 5.96 -5.98
CA VAL A 60 -15.02 5.97 -4.54
C VAL A 60 -16.25 5.41 -3.84
N LEU A 61 -16.09 4.23 -3.24
CA LEU A 61 -17.17 3.50 -2.57
C LEU A 61 -17.34 3.94 -1.11
N SER A 62 -16.22 4.26 -0.45
CA SER A 62 -16.23 4.75 0.93
C SER A 62 -14.93 5.47 1.27
N VAL A 63 -15.03 6.60 1.97
CA VAL A 63 -13.86 7.34 2.46
C VAL A 63 -13.66 7.03 3.93
N MET A 64 -12.45 6.55 4.27
CA MET A 64 -12.06 6.16 5.62
C MET A 64 -11.37 7.30 6.36
N ARG A 65 -10.58 8.10 5.64
CA ARG A 65 -9.88 9.29 6.12
C ARG A 65 -9.86 10.33 5.01
N SER A 66 -10.20 11.58 5.35
CA SER A 66 -10.07 12.75 4.45
C SER A 66 -10.06 14.02 5.29
N PRO A 67 -9.24 15.02 4.96
CA PRO A 67 -9.29 16.34 5.58
C PRO A 67 -10.39 17.27 5.00
N GLY A 68 -11.15 16.81 4.01
CA GLY A 68 -12.12 17.66 3.31
C GLY A 68 -13.30 16.89 2.72
N THR A 69 -13.79 17.36 1.56
CA THR A 69 -14.92 16.75 0.85
C THR A 69 -14.59 15.35 0.34
N ASN A 70 -15.64 14.52 0.25
CA ASN A 70 -15.54 13.15 -0.22
C ASN A 70 -16.05 13.07 -1.67
N PRO A 71 -15.17 13.06 -2.68
CA PRO A 71 -15.58 12.91 -4.08
C PRO A 71 -16.10 11.49 -4.35
N HIS A 72 -16.94 11.38 -5.38
CA HIS A 72 -17.41 10.09 -5.88
C HIS A 72 -16.40 9.39 -6.80
N GLU A 73 -15.39 10.12 -7.26
CA GLU A 73 -14.39 9.65 -8.20
C GLU A 73 -12.98 10.02 -7.74
N ALA A 74 -12.03 9.13 -8.01
CA ALA A 74 -10.61 9.36 -7.82
C ALA A 74 -9.81 8.94 -9.06
N THR A 75 -8.68 9.58 -9.29
CA THR A 75 -7.73 9.23 -10.36
C THR A 75 -6.45 8.71 -9.75
N ILE A 76 -5.95 7.58 -10.24
CA ILE A 76 -4.71 6.95 -9.81
C ILE A 76 -3.78 6.80 -11.01
N ASP A 77 -2.65 7.49 -11.00
CA ASP A 77 -1.56 7.24 -11.94
C ASP A 77 -0.56 6.28 -11.31
N TYR A 78 -0.21 5.20 -12.01
CA TYR A 78 0.60 4.13 -11.44
C TYR A 78 1.53 3.49 -12.46
N SER A 79 2.59 2.83 -11.97
CA SER A 79 3.42 1.94 -12.77
C SER A 79 2.77 0.57 -12.85
N SER A 80 2.75 0.01 -14.07
CA SER A 80 2.20 -1.31 -14.36
C SER A 80 3.27 -2.23 -14.95
N TYR A 81 2.92 -3.47 -15.20
CA TYR A 81 3.75 -4.48 -15.84
C TYR A 81 2.90 -5.46 -16.66
N ASP A 82 3.54 -6.13 -17.63
CA ASP A 82 2.96 -7.24 -18.39
C ASP A 82 4.07 -8.20 -18.87
N ASP A 83 3.70 -9.18 -19.69
CA ASP A 83 4.64 -10.19 -20.19
C ASP A 83 5.78 -9.61 -21.04
N LYS A 84 5.57 -8.44 -21.66
CA LYS A 84 6.57 -7.74 -22.49
C LYS A 84 7.40 -6.75 -21.71
N THR A 85 6.86 -6.25 -20.61
CA THR A 85 7.52 -5.31 -19.69
C THR A 85 7.37 -5.87 -18.28
N PRO A 86 8.24 -6.83 -17.89
CA PRO A 86 8.12 -7.51 -16.60
C PRO A 86 8.37 -6.56 -15.44
N MET A 87 7.90 -6.96 -14.27
CA MET A 87 8.10 -6.21 -13.03
C MET A 87 9.60 -6.03 -12.79
N LEU A 88 10.05 -4.77 -12.72
CA LEU A 88 11.43 -4.45 -12.35
C LEU A 88 11.59 -4.56 -10.84
N ALA A 89 12.77 -5.03 -10.40
CA ALA A 89 13.17 -5.00 -9.00
C ALA A 89 13.24 -3.54 -8.53
N GLY A 90 12.34 -3.12 -7.64
CA GLY A 90 12.34 -1.75 -7.13
C GLY A 90 11.03 -1.23 -6.58
N GLY A 91 9.98 -2.03 -6.61
CA GLY A 91 8.71 -1.66 -5.96
C GLY A 91 7.51 -2.40 -6.51
N PRO A 92 6.45 -2.53 -5.74
CA PRO A 92 5.22 -3.13 -6.23
C PRO A 92 4.66 -2.28 -7.36
N GLN A 93 4.46 -2.92 -8.49
CA GLN A 93 3.72 -2.42 -9.63
C GLN A 93 2.31 -2.99 -9.56
N TYR A 94 1.35 -2.35 -10.21
CA TYR A 94 -0.05 -2.74 -10.11
C TYR A 94 -0.58 -3.21 -11.46
N GLN A 95 -1.49 -4.18 -11.43
CA GLN A 95 -2.28 -4.61 -12.59
C GLN A 95 -3.75 -4.30 -12.33
N LEU A 96 -4.12 -3.02 -12.40
CA LEU A 96 -5.50 -2.61 -12.22
C LEU A 96 -6.31 -2.97 -13.47
N ARG A 97 -7.55 -3.43 -13.26
CA ARG A 97 -8.52 -3.75 -14.30
C ARG A 97 -9.89 -3.25 -13.85
N PRO A 98 -10.81 -2.93 -14.79
CA PRO A 98 -12.19 -2.62 -14.44
C PRO A 98 -12.81 -3.68 -13.53
N GLY A 99 -13.50 -3.26 -12.49
CA GLY A 99 -14.11 -4.12 -11.47
C GLY A 99 -13.22 -4.49 -10.28
N VAL A 100 -11.90 -4.37 -10.40
CA VAL A 100 -10.98 -4.63 -9.27
C VAL A 100 -11.23 -3.60 -8.17
N LYS A 101 -11.28 -4.07 -6.93
CA LYS A 101 -11.39 -3.19 -5.76
C LYS A 101 -10.00 -2.77 -5.28
N VAL A 102 -9.96 -1.56 -4.72
CA VAL A 102 -8.72 -0.99 -4.19
C VAL A 102 -8.96 -0.37 -2.81
N VAL A 103 -7.94 -0.45 -1.95
CA VAL A 103 -7.79 0.43 -0.79
C VAL A 103 -6.60 1.33 -1.09
N ALA A 104 -6.85 2.62 -1.22
CA ALA A 104 -5.83 3.61 -1.56
C ALA A 104 -5.43 4.42 -0.32
N PHE A 105 -4.12 4.61 -0.17
CA PHE A 105 -3.49 5.51 0.81
C PHE A 105 -2.82 6.61 -0.01
N ALA A 106 -3.42 7.77 -0.10
CA ALA A 106 -3.07 8.80 -1.08
C ALA A 106 -2.86 10.18 -0.48
N ASN A 107 -2.16 11.04 -1.22
CA ASN A 107 -2.00 12.46 -0.86
C ASN A 107 -3.17 13.31 -1.31
N SER A 108 -3.93 12.85 -2.31
CA SER A 108 -5.14 13.49 -2.81
C SER A 108 -6.01 12.45 -3.54
N PHE A 109 -7.20 12.84 -3.99
CA PHE A 109 -8.02 11.99 -4.87
C PHE A 109 -7.57 12.01 -6.35
N ALA A 110 -6.61 12.85 -6.71
CA ALA A 110 -6.01 12.93 -8.04
C ALA A 110 -4.49 12.88 -7.95
N SER A 111 -3.93 11.88 -7.27
CA SER A 111 -2.49 11.76 -7.07
C SER A 111 -1.91 10.52 -7.70
N THR A 112 -0.66 10.63 -8.17
CA THR A 112 0.17 9.46 -8.45
C THR A 112 0.42 8.70 -7.17
N ILE A 113 0.08 7.42 -7.16
CA ILE A 113 0.30 6.55 -6.03
C ILE A 113 1.62 5.78 -6.23
N PRO A 114 2.65 6.06 -5.43
CA PRO A 114 3.87 5.28 -5.46
C PRO A 114 3.65 3.82 -5.04
N PRO A 115 4.61 2.94 -5.34
CA PRO A 115 4.56 1.55 -4.94
C PRO A 115 4.25 1.34 -3.45
N GLY A 116 3.34 0.41 -3.15
CA GLY A 116 3.00 0.04 -1.76
C GLY A 116 1.88 0.84 -1.10
N TYR A 117 1.34 1.86 -1.75
CA TYR A 117 0.25 2.69 -1.20
C TYR A 117 -1.13 2.23 -1.62
N LEU A 118 -1.20 1.25 -2.48
CA LEU A 118 -2.42 0.67 -2.98
C LEU A 118 -2.48 -0.81 -2.59
N LEU A 119 -3.60 -1.24 -2.04
CA LEU A 119 -3.99 -2.65 -1.98
C LEU A 119 -5.01 -2.88 -3.08
N GLN A 120 -4.85 -3.97 -3.85
CA GLN A 120 -5.77 -4.34 -4.93
C GLN A 120 -6.20 -5.79 -4.78
N GLY A 121 -7.40 -6.13 -5.23
CA GLY A 121 -7.90 -7.49 -5.23
C GLY A 121 -9.41 -7.57 -5.13
N SER A 122 -9.92 -8.76 -4.85
CA SER A 122 -11.29 -8.98 -4.44
C SER A 122 -11.53 -8.35 -3.05
N ARG A 123 -12.79 -8.28 -2.65
CA ARG A 123 -13.15 -7.76 -1.33
C ARG A 123 -12.56 -8.62 -0.21
N GLU A 124 -12.58 -9.92 -0.37
CA GLU A 124 -12.06 -10.92 0.55
C GLU A 124 -10.53 -10.81 0.68
N GLU A 125 -9.82 -10.67 -0.45
CA GLU A 125 -8.36 -10.47 -0.46
C GLU A 125 -7.98 -9.14 0.22
N LEU A 126 -8.73 -8.07 -0.04
CA LEU A 126 -8.51 -6.79 0.63
C LEU A 126 -8.74 -6.89 2.13
N LEU A 127 -9.80 -7.60 2.56
CA LEU A 127 -10.08 -7.84 3.97
C LEU A 127 -8.91 -8.58 4.64
N GLN A 128 -8.46 -9.69 4.06
CA GLN A 128 -7.34 -10.46 4.59
C GLN A 128 -6.06 -9.63 4.71
N ARG A 129 -5.77 -8.79 3.70
CA ARG A 129 -4.59 -7.91 3.73
C ARG A 129 -4.70 -6.83 4.80
N VAL A 130 -5.86 -6.21 4.97
CA VAL A 130 -6.07 -5.18 6.01
C VAL A 130 -6.03 -5.80 7.41
N GLU A 131 -6.61 -7.00 7.58
CA GLU A 131 -6.51 -7.76 8.84
C GLU A 131 -5.05 -8.09 9.19
N ALA A 132 -4.27 -8.55 8.23
CA ALA A 132 -2.84 -8.82 8.44
C ALA A 132 -2.06 -7.55 8.85
N LEU A 133 -2.35 -6.39 8.24
CA LEU A 133 -1.73 -5.11 8.63
C LEU A 133 -2.13 -4.70 10.05
N ARG A 134 -3.42 -4.82 10.39
CA ARG A 134 -3.96 -4.55 11.73
C ARG A 134 -3.28 -5.42 12.78
N ASP A 135 -3.24 -6.73 12.53
CA ASP A 135 -2.73 -7.69 13.50
C ASP A 135 -1.21 -7.57 13.68
N THR A 136 -0.48 -7.29 12.59
CA THR A 136 0.95 -6.96 12.67
C THR A 136 1.18 -5.74 13.57
N LEU A 137 0.43 -4.65 13.36
CA LEU A 137 0.58 -3.44 14.16
C LEU A 137 0.16 -3.66 15.62
N ARG A 138 -0.86 -4.49 15.87
CA ARG A 138 -1.35 -4.84 17.21
C ARG A 138 -0.31 -5.66 17.99
N GLN A 139 0.44 -6.52 17.32
CA GLN A 139 1.43 -7.41 17.93
C GLN A 139 2.81 -6.77 18.11
N MET A 140 3.07 -5.58 17.55
CA MET A 140 4.35 -4.89 17.70
C MET A 140 4.66 -4.63 19.17
N SER A 141 5.86 -5.01 19.62
CA SER A 141 6.40 -4.66 20.93
C SER A 141 6.76 -3.17 21.01
N ALA A 142 6.96 -2.66 22.22
CA ALA A 142 7.41 -1.28 22.41
C ALA A 142 8.72 -0.96 21.69
N ASP A 143 9.67 -1.91 21.67
CA ASP A 143 10.94 -1.75 20.96
C ASP A 143 10.74 -1.71 19.45
N GLN A 144 9.87 -2.55 18.89
CA GLN A 144 9.53 -2.52 17.48
C GLN A 144 8.85 -1.20 17.09
N LEU A 145 7.93 -0.69 17.89
CA LEU A 145 7.30 0.60 17.67
C LEU A 145 8.35 1.72 17.62
N LYS A 146 9.31 1.70 18.55
CA LYS A 146 10.40 2.67 18.61
C LYS A 146 11.31 2.60 17.37
N VAL A 147 11.68 1.38 16.94
CA VAL A 147 12.50 1.18 15.72
C VAL A 147 11.79 1.72 14.48
N HIS A 148 10.47 1.61 14.40
CA HIS A 148 9.66 2.11 13.28
C HIS A 148 9.15 3.55 13.47
N GLU A 149 9.60 4.25 14.50
CA GLU A 149 9.18 5.61 14.84
C GLU A 149 7.65 5.75 14.92
N ILE A 150 7.00 4.75 15.51
CA ILE A 150 5.56 4.72 15.73
C ILE A 150 5.28 5.09 17.19
N THR A 151 4.60 6.20 17.43
CA THR A 151 4.11 6.53 18.76
C THR A 151 2.89 5.68 19.12
N GLU A 152 2.58 5.54 20.40
CA GLU A 152 1.34 4.86 20.83
C GLU A 152 0.08 5.56 20.31
N GLU A 153 0.12 6.88 20.15
CA GLU A 153 -0.97 7.64 19.53
C GLU A 153 -1.11 7.30 18.04
N ASP A 154 -0.01 7.25 17.27
CA ASP A 154 -0.02 6.82 15.87
C ASP A 154 -0.57 5.39 15.74
N ARG A 155 -0.14 4.49 16.63
CA ARG A 155 -0.61 3.10 16.69
C ARG A 155 -2.12 3.06 16.89
N ARG A 156 -2.64 3.79 17.85
CA ARG A 156 -4.06 3.87 18.17
C ARG A 156 -4.88 4.39 16.98
N ILE A 157 -4.44 5.48 16.36
CA ILE A 157 -5.10 6.09 15.20
C ILE A 157 -5.10 5.12 14.02
N GLN A 158 -3.98 4.45 13.75
CA GLN A 158 -3.87 3.53 12.63
C GLN A 158 -4.66 2.23 12.85
N LEU A 159 -4.71 1.71 14.08
CA LEU A 159 -5.56 0.56 14.43
C LEU A 159 -7.04 0.90 14.23
N ALA A 160 -7.49 2.07 14.66
CA ALA A 160 -8.88 2.51 14.45
C ALA A 160 -9.23 2.62 12.94
N LEU A 161 -8.29 3.07 12.11
CA LEU A 161 -8.45 3.10 10.65
C LEU A 161 -8.59 1.69 10.08
N TYR A 162 -7.72 0.74 10.47
CA TYR A 162 -7.80 -0.63 10.00
C TYR A 162 -9.09 -1.34 10.46
N GLU A 163 -9.57 -1.08 11.68
CA GLU A 163 -10.86 -1.60 12.15
C GLU A 163 -12.03 -1.07 11.30
N LYS A 164 -12.01 0.23 10.97
CA LYS A 164 -13.01 0.85 10.09
C LYS A 164 -13.00 0.22 8.69
N LEU A 165 -11.81 -0.02 8.12
CA LEU A 165 -11.64 -0.70 6.84
C LEU A 165 -12.17 -2.15 6.90
N CYS A 166 -11.81 -2.91 7.93
CA CYS A 166 -12.29 -4.28 8.12
C CYS A 166 -13.81 -4.33 8.24
N ALA A 167 -14.41 -3.45 9.05
CA ALA A 167 -15.87 -3.37 9.21
C ALA A 167 -16.56 -3.11 7.86
N TYR A 168 -16.08 -2.14 7.09
CA TYR A 168 -16.59 -1.86 5.76
C TYR A 168 -16.45 -3.06 4.81
N LEU A 169 -15.28 -3.69 4.79
CA LEU A 169 -15.00 -4.82 3.89
C LEU A 169 -15.74 -6.11 4.28
N ARG A 170 -16.20 -6.27 5.50
CA ARG A 170 -17.04 -7.40 5.95
C ARG A 170 -18.51 -7.23 5.59
N THR A 171 -19.01 -6.01 5.49
CA THR A 171 -20.43 -5.75 5.20
C THR A 171 -20.74 -6.09 3.75
N PRO A 172 -21.53 -7.11 3.42
CA PRO A 172 -21.94 -7.40 2.04
C PRO A 172 -22.75 -6.22 1.49
N LYS A 173 -22.51 -5.88 0.22
CA LYS A 173 -23.35 -4.94 -0.55
C LYS A 173 -24.10 -5.69 -1.61
#